data_fe38db9a8a99799ec0cf90ae4b4f0f11
#
_entry.id   fe38db9a8a99799ec0cf90ae4b4f0f11
#
_cell.length_a   1.000
_cell.length_b   1.000
_cell.length_c   1.000
_cell.angle_alpha   90.00
_cell.angle_beta   90.00
_cell.angle_gamma   90.00
#
_symmetry.space_group_name_H-M   'P 1'
#
loop_
_entity.id
_entity.type
_entity.pdbx_description
1 polymer ?
#
loop_
_entity_poly.entity_id
_entity_poly.type
_entity_poly.pdbx_seq_one_letter_code
_entity_poly.pdbx_strand_id
1 'polypeptide(L)'
;MKIATWNIKRPKQNDKEIPLIIDILRTINADILVLTETNEFLDLDNDYNCFHSENAKENYYKVGEKRVSIYSNYNSIRHIKTFRENTSICQILQTPFGNLAVYATIIGIEGNRKPNFEEDLEQQLLDFDKVASENNLCICGDFNISFGDNYYFTKSGRQKLNNSFEKLDLKNLTSEIPQNIDHIVLTKNFIAEKTITFDTWNLDKTLSDHIGVSITIA
;
A
#
# COMPACT_ATOMS: atom_id res chain seq x y z
N MET A 1 11.45 -12.84 -0.53
CA MET A 1 10.09 -12.34 -0.71
C MET A 1 10.12 -10.86 -1.02
N LYS A 2 9.48 -10.42 -2.11
CA LYS A 2 9.44 -9.01 -2.52
C LYS A 2 8.02 -8.43 -2.31
N ILE A 3 7.93 -7.29 -1.62
CA ILE A 3 6.69 -6.53 -1.45
C ILE A 3 6.87 -5.18 -2.15
N ALA A 4 5.88 -4.74 -2.91
CA ALA A 4 5.93 -3.49 -3.66
C ALA A 4 4.64 -2.69 -3.49
N THR A 5 4.73 -1.36 -3.62
CA THR A 5 3.56 -0.47 -3.69
C THR A 5 3.79 0.71 -4.62
N TRP A 6 2.71 1.14 -5.27
CA TRP A 6 2.71 2.31 -6.12
C TRP A 6 1.29 2.88 -6.30
N ASN A 7 1.12 4.16 -6.14
CA ASN A 7 -0.05 4.87 -6.60
C ASN A 7 0.10 5.15 -8.10
N ILE A 8 -0.75 4.58 -8.93
CA ILE A 8 -0.67 4.67 -10.40
C ILE A 8 -1.64 5.68 -11.02
N LYS A 9 -2.26 6.52 -10.18
CA LYS A 9 -3.06 7.68 -10.61
C LYS A 9 -4.24 7.34 -11.52
N ARG A 10 -4.92 6.22 -11.28
CA ARG A 10 -6.14 5.79 -12.01
C ARG A 10 -5.99 5.81 -13.54
N PRO A 11 -5.04 5.06 -14.11
CA PRO A 11 -4.91 4.98 -15.56
C PRO A 11 -6.20 4.43 -16.16
N LYS A 12 -6.68 5.02 -17.25
CA LYS A 12 -7.85 4.54 -17.97
C LYS A 12 -7.44 3.41 -18.90
N GLN A 13 -8.38 2.50 -19.20
CA GLN A 13 -8.11 1.31 -20.00
C GLN A 13 -7.38 1.56 -21.34
N ASN A 14 -7.57 2.72 -21.95
CA ASN A 14 -6.98 3.08 -23.24
C ASN A 14 -5.85 4.12 -23.13
N ASP A 15 -5.37 4.41 -21.93
CA ASP A 15 -4.25 5.35 -21.76
C ASP A 15 -2.97 4.70 -22.31
N LYS A 16 -2.20 5.48 -23.04
CA LYS A 16 -0.94 5.04 -23.69
C LYS A 16 0.16 4.67 -22.66
N GLU A 17 0.01 5.11 -21.44
CA GLU A 17 0.91 4.82 -20.32
C GLU A 17 0.71 3.41 -19.75
N ILE A 18 -0.46 2.78 -19.95
CA ILE A 18 -0.76 1.44 -19.37
C ILE A 18 0.27 0.38 -19.76
N PRO A 19 0.67 0.21 -21.03
CA PRO A 19 1.68 -0.79 -21.38
C PRO A 19 3.00 -0.57 -20.63
N LEU A 20 3.42 0.68 -20.48
CA LEU A 20 4.66 1.01 -19.74
C LEU A 20 4.54 0.71 -18.24
N ILE A 21 3.39 1.03 -17.64
CA ILE A 21 3.10 0.69 -16.24
C ILE A 21 3.16 -0.83 -16.05
N ILE A 22 2.50 -1.59 -16.91
CA ILE A 22 2.46 -3.06 -16.87
C ILE A 22 3.88 -3.62 -17.02
N ASP A 23 4.69 -3.14 -17.97
CA ASP A 23 6.06 -3.61 -18.20
C ASP A 23 6.96 -3.35 -16.97
N ILE A 24 6.80 -2.19 -16.31
CA ILE A 24 7.49 -1.88 -15.06
C ILE A 24 7.07 -2.87 -13.97
N LEU A 25 5.76 -3.07 -13.75
CA LEU A 25 5.26 -3.96 -12.71
C LEU A 25 5.69 -5.41 -12.93
N ARG A 26 5.69 -5.88 -14.19
CA ARG A 26 6.24 -7.20 -14.56
C ARG A 26 7.73 -7.31 -14.27
N THR A 27 8.50 -6.26 -14.58
CA THR A 27 9.95 -6.23 -14.31
C THR A 27 10.24 -6.26 -12.81
N ILE A 28 9.45 -5.55 -12.01
CA ILE A 28 9.57 -5.57 -10.54
C ILE A 28 9.29 -6.97 -10.00
N ASN A 29 8.33 -7.68 -10.58
CA ASN A 29 7.99 -9.07 -10.25
C ASN A 29 7.88 -9.28 -8.73
N ALA A 30 7.02 -8.51 -8.08
CA ALA A 30 6.81 -8.58 -6.65
C ALA A 30 5.96 -9.81 -6.28
N ASP A 31 6.26 -10.46 -5.16
CA ASP A 31 5.42 -11.53 -4.62
C ASP A 31 4.10 -11.01 -4.05
N ILE A 32 4.13 -9.78 -3.51
CA ILE A 32 2.98 -9.03 -3.03
C ILE A 32 3.10 -7.62 -3.59
N LEU A 33 2.10 -7.21 -4.37
CA LEU A 33 2.03 -5.89 -4.98
C LEU A 33 0.75 -5.19 -4.52
N VAL A 34 0.90 -4.02 -3.92
CA VAL A 34 -0.21 -3.14 -3.56
C VAL A 34 -0.24 -1.98 -4.54
N LEU A 35 -1.33 -1.84 -5.27
CA LEU A 35 -1.57 -0.69 -6.14
C LEU A 35 -2.68 0.17 -5.55
N THR A 36 -2.43 1.47 -5.51
CA THR A 36 -3.44 2.46 -5.13
C THR A 36 -3.81 3.31 -6.34
N GLU A 37 -5.01 3.88 -6.35
CA GLU A 37 -5.59 4.56 -7.51
C GLU A 37 -5.43 3.72 -8.80
N THR A 38 -5.89 2.50 -8.76
CA THR A 38 -5.73 1.48 -9.79
C THR A 38 -7.04 1.16 -10.54
N ASN A 39 -7.05 0.12 -11.34
CA ASN A 39 -8.25 -0.42 -11.96
C ASN A 39 -8.18 -1.95 -12.08
N GLU A 40 -9.35 -2.59 -12.21
CA GLU A 40 -9.47 -4.05 -12.34
C GLU A 40 -9.09 -4.58 -13.73
N PHE A 41 -8.83 -3.70 -14.70
CA PHE A 41 -8.45 -4.07 -16.06
C PHE A 41 -6.93 -4.26 -16.22
N LEU A 42 -6.15 -4.01 -15.18
CA LEU A 42 -4.71 -4.24 -15.24
C LEU A 42 -4.42 -5.73 -15.25
N ASP A 43 -4.02 -6.22 -16.42
CA ASP A 43 -3.58 -7.58 -16.62
C ASP A 43 -2.04 -7.68 -16.51
N LEU A 44 -1.58 -8.26 -15.44
CA LEU A 44 -0.15 -8.42 -15.17
C LEU A 44 0.42 -9.73 -15.74
N ASP A 45 -0.40 -10.56 -16.43
CA ASP A 45 -0.05 -11.88 -17.01
C ASP A 45 0.63 -12.84 -16.02
N ASN A 46 0.47 -12.61 -14.73
CA ASN A 46 1.00 -13.45 -13.66
C ASN A 46 -0.18 -14.19 -13.01
N ASP A 47 0.10 -15.36 -12.44
CA ASP A 47 -0.87 -16.14 -11.66
C ASP A 47 -1.18 -15.48 -10.30
N TYR A 48 -1.31 -14.14 -10.28
CA TYR A 48 -1.66 -13.42 -9.07
C TYR A 48 -3.10 -13.71 -8.63
N ASN A 49 -3.23 -13.97 -7.33
CA ASN A 49 -4.52 -13.78 -6.66
C ASN A 49 -4.77 -12.28 -6.51
N CYS A 50 -5.89 -11.78 -7.05
CA CYS A 50 -6.22 -10.36 -7.05
C CYS A 50 -7.34 -10.07 -6.05
N PHE A 51 -7.14 -9.05 -5.21
CA PHE A 51 -8.13 -8.58 -4.25
C PHE A 51 -8.31 -7.08 -4.45
N HIS A 52 -9.54 -6.64 -4.67
CA HIS A 52 -9.86 -5.24 -4.95
C HIS A 52 -10.71 -4.65 -3.84
N SER A 53 -10.50 -3.37 -3.56
CA SER A 53 -11.41 -2.60 -2.70
C SER A 53 -12.82 -2.55 -3.29
N GLU A 54 -13.82 -2.33 -2.45
CA GLU A 54 -15.16 -2.01 -2.93
C GLU A 54 -15.15 -0.80 -3.87
N ASN A 55 -16.17 -0.71 -4.71
CA ASN A 55 -16.30 0.43 -5.61
C ASN A 55 -16.43 1.73 -4.81
N ALA A 56 -15.71 2.74 -5.26
CA ALA A 56 -15.89 4.09 -4.73
C ALA A 56 -17.29 4.60 -5.07
N LYS A 57 -17.92 5.28 -4.12
CA LYS A 57 -19.30 5.81 -4.27
C LYS A 57 -19.34 7.18 -4.95
N GLU A 58 -18.19 7.83 -5.08
CA GLU A 58 -18.07 9.15 -5.65
C GLU A 58 -18.23 9.11 -7.17
N ASN A 59 -19.06 10.02 -7.70
CA ASN A 59 -19.43 10.06 -9.13
C ASN A 59 -18.27 10.27 -10.11
N TYR A 60 -17.09 10.67 -9.61
CA TYR A 60 -15.90 10.84 -10.45
C TYR A 60 -15.09 9.55 -10.67
N TYR A 61 -15.39 8.46 -9.92
CA TYR A 61 -14.85 7.14 -10.18
C TYR A 61 -15.62 6.45 -11.31
N LYS A 62 -14.89 5.85 -12.24
CA LYS A 62 -15.47 5.10 -13.36
C LYS A 62 -15.58 3.62 -13.03
N VAL A 63 -16.38 2.93 -13.84
CA VAL A 63 -16.49 1.46 -13.77
C VAL A 63 -15.08 0.85 -13.92
N GLY A 64 -14.73 -0.06 -13.02
CA GLY A 64 -13.44 -0.74 -13.00
C GLY A 64 -12.33 -0.01 -12.25
N GLU A 65 -12.48 1.29 -11.95
CA GLU A 65 -11.51 2.00 -11.11
C GLU A 65 -11.62 1.53 -9.66
N LYS A 66 -10.47 1.22 -9.06
CA LYS A 66 -10.33 0.79 -7.66
C LYS A 66 -9.38 1.72 -6.92
N ARG A 67 -9.70 2.00 -5.67
CA ARG A 67 -8.79 2.79 -4.84
C ARG A 67 -7.59 2.00 -4.41
N VAL A 68 -7.80 0.71 -4.10
CA VAL A 68 -6.73 -0.17 -3.60
C VAL A 68 -6.91 -1.56 -4.20
N SER A 69 -5.80 -2.19 -4.57
CA SER A 69 -5.76 -3.59 -4.99
C SER A 69 -4.52 -4.28 -4.44
N ILE A 70 -4.68 -5.54 -4.02
CA ILE A 70 -3.59 -6.44 -3.67
C ILE A 70 -3.50 -7.49 -4.76
N TYR A 71 -2.31 -7.66 -5.32
CA TYR A 71 -1.93 -8.77 -6.19
C TYR A 71 -0.92 -9.63 -5.43
N SER A 72 -1.15 -10.92 -5.33
CA SER A 72 -0.30 -11.80 -4.54
C SER A 72 -0.08 -13.17 -5.20
N ASN A 73 1.17 -13.62 -5.23
CA ASN A 73 1.54 -15.00 -5.59
C ASN A 73 1.19 -15.99 -4.46
N TYR A 74 0.83 -15.47 -3.28
CA TYR A 74 0.47 -16.28 -2.13
C TYR A 74 -1.04 -16.40 -1.97
N ASN A 75 -1.49 -17.56 -1.48
CA ASN A 75 -2.89 -17.79 -1.19
C ASN A 75 -3.36 -16.94 -0.01
N SER A 76 -4.53 -16.34 -0.15
CA SER A 76 -5.24 -15.75 0.98
C SER A 76 -5.97 -16.82 1.76
N ILE A 77 -5.79 -16.83 3.07
CA ILE A 77 -6.49 -17.74 3.99
C ILE A 77 -7.66 -17.07 4.70
N ARG A 78 -7.69 -15.75 4.77
CA ARG A 78 -8.78 -14.99 5.40
C ARG A 78 -8.78 -13.52 4.95
N HIS A 79 -9.96 -13.00 4.66
CA HIS A 79 -10.23 -11.57 4.58
C HIS A 79 -10.54 -11.01 5.98
N ILE A 80 -9.96 -9.86 6.32
CA ILE A 80 -10.30 -9.12 7.54
C ILE A 80 -11.02 -7.85 7.13
N LYS A 81 -12.24 -7.67 7.62
CA LYS A 81 -13.05 -6.48 7.34
C LYS A 81 -12.39 -5.25 7.95
N THR A 82 -12.17 -4.23 7.11
CA THR A 82 -11.61 -2.94 7.48
C THR A 82 -12.74 -1.93 7.77
N PHE A 83 -12.39 -0.81 8.38
CA PHE A 83 -13.32 0.29 8.64
C PHE A 83 -14.03 0.77 7.36
N ARG A 84 -13.27 0.87 6.23
CA ARG A 84 -13.81 1.37 4.97
C ARG A 84 -13.24 0.57 3.79
N GLU A 85 -13.97 -0.49 3.38
CA GLU A 85 -13.51 -1.45 2.34
C GLU A 85 -13.40 -0.85 0.92
N ASN A 86 -13.78 0.41 0.74
CA ASN A 86 -13.51 1.13 -0.50
C ASN A 86 -12.21 1.95 -0.48
N THR A 87 -11.49 2.05 0.64
CA THR A 87 -10.21 2.76 0.79
C THR A 87 -9.11 1.90 1.36
N SER A 88 -9.47 0.75 1.94
CA SER A 88 -8.53 -0.20 2.50
C SER A 88 -9.07 -1.62 2.38
N ILE A 89 -8.18 -2.59 2.20
CA ILE A 89 -8.48 -4.02 2.22
C ILE A 89 -7.43 -4.74 3.02
N CYS A 90 -7.82 -5.82 3.71
CA CYS A 90 -6.88 -6.61 4.50
C CYS A 90 -7.04 -8.11 4.20
N GLN A 91 -5.95 -8.74 3.74
CA GLN A 91 -5.88 -10.17 3.46
C GLN A 91 -4.80 -10.82 4.29
N ILE A 92 -5.09 -11.96 4.91
CA ILE A 92 -4.04 -12.79 5.51
C ILE A 92 -3.51 -13.72 4.44
N LEU A 93 -2.24 -13.54 4.08
CA LEU A 93 -1.52 -14.31 3.07
C LEU A 93 -0.62 -15.35 3.71
N GLN A 94 -0.57 -16.54 3.12
CA GLN A 94 0.33 -17.62 3.54
C GLN A 94 1.67 -17.47 2.83
N THR A 95 2.61 -16.79 3.47
CA THR A 95 3.94 -16.52 2.90
C THR A 95 4.97 -17.58 3.32
N PRO A 96 6.15 -17.65 2.67
CA PRO A 96 7.25 -18.54 3.10
C PRO A 96 7.77 -18.25 4.51
N PHE A 97 7.51 -17.04 5.03
CA PHE A 97 7.93 -16.62 6.38
C PHE A 97 6.81 -16.70 7.43
N GLY A 98 5.70 -17.36 7.08
CA GLY A 98 4.50 -17.47 7.91
C GLY A 98 3.35 -16.57 7.44
N ASN A 99 2.26 -16.58 8.18
CA ASN A 99 1.08 -15.79 7.85
C ASN A 99 1.35 -14.30 8.04
N LEU A 100 0.97 -13.50 7.05
CA LEU A 100 1.13 -12.05 7.03
C LEU A 100 -0.22 -11.40 6.68
N ALA A 101 -0.75 -10.58 7.58
CA ALA A 101 -1.87 -9.73 7.27
C ALA A 101 -1.36 -8.53 6.44
N VAL A 102 -1.78 -8.43 5.20
CA VAL A 102 -1.47 -7.32 4.31
C VAL A 102 -2.64 -6.36 4.33
N TYR A 103 -2.46 -5.23 5.00
CA TYR A 103 -3.40 -4.11 5.06
C TYR A 103 -3.00 -3.09 3.99
N ALA A 104 -3.68 -3.13 2.87
CA ALA A 104 -3.45 -2.23 1.76
C ALA A 104 -4.39 -1.02 1.84
N THR A 105 -3.87 0.20 1.67
CA THR A 105 -4.66 1.41 1.98
C THR A 105 -4.27 2.65 1.17
N ILE A 106 -5.25 3.58 1.09
CA ILE A 106 -5.02 5.03 0.93
C ILE A 106 -5.50 5.70 2.21
N ILE A 107 -4.64 6.47 2.88
CA ILE A 107 -5.02 7.29 4.03
C ILE A 107 -5.33 8.70 3.53
N GLY A 108 -6.59 9.15 3.69
CA GLY A 108 -7.00 10.48 3.25
C GLY A 108 -7.09 10.64 1.73
N ILE A 109 -8.12 10.12 1.11
CA ILE A 109 -8.36 10.04 -0.34
C ILE A 109 -8.17 11.37 -1.08
N GLU A 110 -8.52 12.48 -0.44
CA GLU A 110 -8.38 13.83 -1.00
C GLU A 110 -7.08 14.52 -0.56
N GLY A 111 -6.17 13.76 0.10
CA GLY A 111 -4.90 14.25 0.63
C GLY A 111 -4.96 14.68 2.09
N ASN A 112 -3.77 14.87 2.68
CA ASN A 112 -3.60 15.04 4.13
C ASN A 112 -4.01 16.41 4.68
N ARG A 113 -4.38 17.36 3.82
CA ARG A 113 -4.84 18.72 4.22
C ARG A 113 -6.36 18.88 4.17
N LYS A 114 -7.09 17.81 3.85
CA LYS A 114 -8.55 17.83 3.77
C LYS A 114 -9.19 17.45 5.11
N PRO A 115 -10.40 17.94 5.39
CA PRO A 115 -11.05 17.75 6.69
C PRO A 115 -11.20 16.28 7.12
N ASN A 116 -11.41 15.40 6.15
CA ASN A 116 -11.67 13.97 6.41
C ASN A 116 -10.39 13.16 6.68
N PHE A 117 -9.19 13.74 6.50
CA PHE A 117 -7.93 13.02 6.68
C PHE A 117 -7.74 12.51 8.11
N GLU A 118 -7.97 13.37 9.09
CA GLU A 118 -7.76 13.01 10.51
C GLU A 118 -8.73 11.92 10.96
N GLU A 119 -9.99 11.99 10.55
CA GLU A 119 -10.99 10.96 10.85
C GLU A 119 -10.63 9.63 10.19
N ASP A 120 -10.28 9.65 8.91
CA ASP A 120 -9.88 8.45 8.17
C ASP A 120 -8.63 7.80 8.78
N LEU A 121 -7.63 8.61 9.14
CA LEU A 121 -6.43 8.16 9.82
C LEU A 121 -6.78 7.51 11.17
N GLU A 122 -7.58 8.15 12.03
CA GLU A 122 -7.93 7.62 13.34
C GLU A 122 -8.64 6.26 13.24
N GLN A 123 -9.54 6.09 12.30
CA GLN A 123 -10.23 4.81 12.09
C GLN A 123 -9.28 3.72 11.56
N GLN A 124 -8.37 4.06 10.67
CA GLN A 124 -7.37 3.11 10.19
C GLN A 124 -6.38 2.71 11.30
N LEU A 125 -6.01 3.61 12.19
CA LEU A 125 -5.18 3.27 13.36
C LEU A 125 -5.86 2.25 14.28
N LEU A 126 -7.20 2.32 14.45
CA LEU A 126 -7.95 1.29 15.17
C LEU A 126 -7.95 -0.05 14.45
N ASP A 127 -8.04 -0.04 13.12
CA ASP A 127 -7.88 -1.26 12.33
C ASP A 127 -6.48 -1.87 12.50
N PHE A 128 -5.40 -1.05 12.49
CA PHE A 128 -4.04 -1.52 12.72
C PHE A 128 -3.89 -2.18 14.09
N ASP A 129 -4.42 -1.55 15.15
CA ASP A 129 -4.44 -2.13 16.50
C ASP A 129 -5.13 -3.50 16.52
N LYS A 130 -6.30 -3.61 15.90
CA LYS A 130 -7.08 -4.84 15.84
C LYS A 130 -6.36 -5.94 15.07
N VAL A 131 -5.80 -5.62 13.89
CA VAL A 131 -5.13 -6.62 13.04
C VAL A 131 -3.81 -7.08 13.66
N ALA A 132 -3.00 -6.16 14.18
CA ALA A 132 -1.70 -6.46 14.79
C ALA A 132 -1.81 -7.27 16.08
N SER A 133 -2.95 -7.23 16.79
CA SER A 133 -3.14 -8.01 18.03
C SER A 133 -3.11 -9.52 17.82
N GLU A 134 -3.40 -10.00 16.60
CA GLU A 134 -3.48 -11.42 16.28
C GLU A 134 -2.55 -11.87 15.14
N ASN A 135 -1.91 -10.91 14.43
CA ASN A 135 -1.18 -11.22 13.19
C ASN A 135 0.12 -10.43 13.08
N ASN A 136 1.11 -10.99 12.37
CA ASN A 136 2.12 -10.16 11.76
C ASN A 136 1.44 -9.26 10.72
N LEU A 137 1.74 -7.95 10.76
CA LEU A 137 1.07 -6.95 9.95
C LEU A 137 2.04 -6.31 8.95
N CYS A 138 1.59 -6.21 7.71
CA CYS A 138 2.15 -5.35 6.67
C CYS A 138 1.12 -4.26 6.35
N ILE A 139 1.43 -3.00 6.62
CA ILE A 139 0.63 -1.86 6.15
C ILE A 139 1.33 -1.30 4.90
N CYS A 140 0.61 -1.24 3.78
CA CYS A 140 1.21 -0.94 2.49
C CYS A 140 0.28 -0.06 1.64
N GLY A 141 0.81 0.97 0.99
CA GLY A 141 0.05 1.85 0.11
C GLY A 141 0.36 3.33 0.29
N ASP A 142 -0.56 4.19 -0.14
CA ASP A 142 -0.45 5.64 -0.10
C ASP A 142 -0.89 6.18 1.26
N PHE A 143 0.07 6.67 2.05
CA PHE A 143 -0.20 7.25 3.36
C PHE A 143 -0.46 8.76 3.31
N ASN A 144 -0.25 9.39 2.16
CA ASN A 144 -0.28 10.85 2.02
C ASN A 144 0.61 11.58 3.04
N ILE A 145 1.65 10.92 3.53
CA ILE A 145 2.62 11.43 4.53
C ILE A 145 4.03 10.99 4.14
N SER A 146 4.95 11.93 3.93
CA SER A 146 6.39 11.64 3.89
C SER A 146 6.96 11.61 5.31
N PHE A 147 7.96 10.75 5.57
CA PHE A 147 8.56 10.59 6.91
C PHE A 147 9.98 11.14 6.99
N GLY A 148 10.84 10.86 6.02
CA GLY A 148 12.25 11.27 6.02
C GLY A 148 12.51 12.72 5.65
N ASP A 149 11.51 13.40 5.09
CA ASP A 149 11.62 14.78 4.65
C ASP A 149 10.33 15.59 4.91
N ASN A 150 10.30 16.83 4.44
CA ASN A 150 9.14 17.72 4.55
C ASN A 150 8.40 17.89 3.21
N TYR A 151 8.44 16.88 2.35
CA TYR A 151 7.83 16.93 1.02
C TYR A 151 6.30 17.08 1.11
N TYR A 152 5.63 16.13 1.77
CA TYR A 152 4.18 16.13 1.90
C TYR A 152 3.74 15.50 3.22
N PHE A 153 3.30 16.31 4.20
CA PHE A 153 2.92 15.80 5.51
C PHE A 153 2.08 16.79 6.32
N THR A 154 1.43 16.29 7.36
CA THR A 154 0.98 17.06 8.52
C THR A 154 1.73 16.59 9.77
N LYS A 155 2.04 17.51 10.70
CA LYS A 155 2.71 17.13 11.94
C LYS A 155 1.89 16.14 12.75
N SER A 156 0.56 16.39 12.85
CA SER A 156 -0.37 15.50 13.56
C SER A 156 -0.38 14.11 12.95
N GLY A 157 -0.60 13.99 11.63
CA GLY A 157 -0.68 12.71 10.93
C GLY A 157 0.60 11.89 11.05
N ARG A 158 1.77 12.53 10.80
CA ARG A 158 3.08 11.87 10.95
C ARG A 158 3.30 11.38 12.38
N GLN A 159 2.96 12.19 13.38
CA GLN A 159 3.12 11.81 14.78
C GLN A 159 2.17 10.68 15.18
N LYS A 160 0.90 10.72 14.79
CA LYS A 160 -0.07 9.65 15.07
C LYS A 160 0.40 8.31 14.46
N LEU A 161 0.87 8.31 13.22
CA LEU A 161 1.42 7.11 12.56
C LEU A 161 2.66 6.58 13.28
N ASN A 162 3.64 7.44 13.60
CA ASN A 162 4.84 7.03 14.31
C ASN A 162 4.52 6.44 15.70
N ASN A 163 3.61 7.07 16.46
CA ASN A 163 3.18 6.56 17.76
C ASN A 163 2.51 5.18 17.64
N SER A 164 1.68 4.98 16.60
CA SER A 164 1.05 3.69 16.32
C SER A 164 2.09 2.64 15.94
N PHE A 165 3.05 2.97 15.06
CA PHE A 165 4.11 2.04 14.67
C PHE A 165 4.97 1.62 15.87
N GLU A 166 5.31 2.56 16.75
CA GLU A 166 6.04 2.26 17.98
C GLU A 166 5.23 1.35 18.90
N LYS A 167 3.97 1.70 19.18
CA LYS A 167 3.04 0.92 20.00
C LYS A 167 2.88 -0.52 19.54
N LEU A 168 2.80 -0.73 18.21
CA LEU A 168 2.52 -2.02 17.59
C LEU A 168 3.78 -2.79 17.18
N ASP A 169 4.96 -2.31 17.58
CA ASP A 169 6.26 -2.87 17.21
C ASP A 169 6.44 -3.03 15.69
N LEU A 170 6.01 -2.02 14.94
CA LEU A 170 6.14 -1.93 13.50
C LEU A 170 7.36 -1.10 13.09
N LYS A 171 7.87 -1.36 11.89
CA LYS A 171 8.95 -0.57 11.27
C LYS A 171 8.52 -0.11 9.88
N ASN A 172 8.55 1.21 9.65
CA ASN A 172 8.41 1.76 8.31
C ASN A 172 9.76 1.59 7.57
N LEU A 173 9.79 0.67 6.60
CA LEU A 173 11.00 0.29 5.88
C LEU A 173 11.35 1.27 4.75
N THR A 174 10.41 2.13 4.36
CA THR A 174 10.55 3.09 3.27
C THR A 174 10.54 4.54 3.76
N SER A 175 10.67 4.76 5.08
CA SER A 175 10.59 6.09 5.70
C SER A 175 11.66 7.07 5.21
N GLU A 176 12.86 6.57 4.91
CA GLU A 176 14.01 7.39 4.52
C GLU A 176 14.08 7.71 3.02
N ILE A 177 13.15 7.16 2.21
CA ILE A 177 13.12 7.43 0.77
C ILE A 177 12.60 8.86 0.54
N PRO A 178 13.39 9.73 -0.12
CA PRO A 178 12.99 11.12 -0.33
C PRO A 178 11.75 11.24 -1.21
N GLN A 179 10.90 12.24 -0.90
CA GLN A 179 9.68 12.55 -1.65
C GLN A 179 8.71 11.37 -1.81
N ASN A 180 8.80 10.41 -0.88
CA ASN A 180 7.93 9.25 -0.86
C ASN A 180 6.77 9.45 0.12
N ILE A 181 5.57 9.07 -0.33
CA ILE A 181 4.34 9.01 0.48
C ILE A 181 3.64 7.67 0.39
N ASP A 182 4.19 6.76 -0.43
CA ASP A 182 3.80 5.35 -0.52
C ASP A 182 4.72 4.51 0.37
N HIS A 183 4.17 3.81 1.36
CA HIS A 183 5.00 3.17 2.37
C HIS A 183 4.74 1.68 2.52
N ILE A 184 5.78 0.98 3.01
CA ILE A 184 5.75 -0.43 3.41
C ILE A 184 6.21 -0.49 4.87
N VAL A 185 5.28 -0.85 5.75
CA VAL A 185 5.47 -0.93 7.19
C VAL A 185 5.24 -2.37 7.63
N LEU A 186 6.16 -2.96 8.39
CA LEU A 186 6.09 -4.37 8.80
C LEU A 186 6.31 -4.54 10.30
N THR A 187 5.67 -5.55 10.87
CA THR A 187 5.96 -6.03 12.23
C THR A 187 7.44 -6.38 12.33
N LYS A 188 8.15 -5.83 13.33
CA LYS A 188 9.59 -6.05 13.49
C LYS A 188 9.96 -7.52 13.66
N ASN A 189 9.14 -8.27 14.41
CA ASN A 189 9.36 -9.70 14.58
C ASN A 189 9.31 -10.48 13.25
N PHE A 190 8.45 -10.09 12.31
CA PHE A 190 8.34 -10.75 10.99
C PHE A 190 9.61 -10.60 10.15
N ILE A 191 10.34 -9.50 10.34
CA ILE A 191 11.58 -9.18 9.63
C ILE A 191 12.83 -9.39 10.48
N ALA A 192 12.69 -9.91 11.70
CA ALA A 192 13.84 -10.18 12.56
C ALA A 192 14.82 -11.15 11.86
N GLU A 193 16.11 -10.84 12.01
CA GLU A 193 17.22 -11.63 11.43
C GLU A 193 17.22 -11.75 9.89
N LYS A 194 16.40 -10.95 9.20
CA LYS A 194 16.33 -10.92 7.74
C LYS A 194 17.05 -9.71 7.16
N THR A 195 17.66 -9.92 6.02
CA THR A 195 18.23 -8.82 5.23
C THR A 195 17.12 -8.14 4.44
N ILE A 196 17.06 -6.80 4.55
CA ILE A 196 16.11 -5.99 3.81
C ILE A 196 16.86 -5.09 2.83
N THR A 197 16.50 -5.20 1.56
CA THR A 197 16.91 -4.24 0.54
C THR A 197 15.69 -3.54 -0.04
N PHE A 198 15.86 -2.35 -0.60
CA PHE A 198 14.78 -1.60 -1.23
C PHE A 198 15.17 -1.17 -2.64
N ASP A 199 14.16 -0.93 -3.46
CA ASP A 199 14.29 -0.40 -4.81
C ASP A 199 13.17 0.62 -5.08
N THR A 200 13.40 1.53 -6.03
CA THR A 200 12.47 2.60 -6.38
C THR A 200 12.40 2.79 -7.88
N TRP A 201 11.24 3.22 -8.39
CA TRP A 201 11.05 3.53 -9.81
C TRP A 201 10.15 4.74 -10.00
N ASN A 202 10.00 5.17 -11.25
CA ASN A 202 9.23 6.38 -11.61
C ASN A 202 9.71 7.64 -10.87
N LEU A 203 11.04 7.77 -10.69
CA LEU A 203 11.64 8.89 -9.95
C LEU A 203 11.43 10.24 -10.64
N ASP A 204 11.28 10.23 -11.97
CA ASP A 204 10.96 11.40 -12.78
C ASP A 204 9.46 11.77 -12.77
N LYS A 205 8.63 10.91 -12.15
CA LYS A 205 7.18 11.08 -12.00
C LYS A 205 6.43 11.26 -13.32
N THR A 206 6.92 10.61 -14.39
CA THR A 206 6.30 10.72 -15.73
C THR A 206 5.04 9.88 -15.90
N LEU A 207 4.95 8.71 -15.24
CA LEU A 207 3.81 7.79 -15.34
C LEU A 207 2.78 7.98 -14.23
N SER A 208 3.22 8.49 -13.09
CA SER A 208 2.40 8.88 -11.95
C SER A 208 3.13 10.00 -11.21
N ASP A 209 2.42 10.84 -10.49
CA ASP A 209 3.00 11.83 -9.58
C ASP A 209 3.57 11.21 -8.28
N HIS A 210 3.44 9.89 -8.12
CA HIS A 210 4.06 9.09 -7.07
C HIS A 210 5.26 8.30 -7.60
N ILE A 211 6.24 8.10 -6.75
CA ILE A 211 7.29 7.10 -6.98
C ILE A 211 6.79 5.74 -6.53
N GLY A 212 7.21 4.68 -7.21
CA GLY A 212 6.96 3.33 -6.75
C GLY A 212 8.11 2.85 -5.86
N VAL A 213 7.81 2.01 -4.89
CA VAL A 213 8.79 1.48 -3.93
C VAL A 213 8.62 -0.02 -3.72
N SER A 214 9.70 -0.74 -3.54
CA SER A 214 9.67 -2.14 -3.12
C SER A 214 10.72 -2.45 -2.07
N ILE A 215 10.47 -3.51 -1.31
CA ILE A 215 11.43 -4.14 -0.42
C ILE A 215 11.61 -5.60 -0.82
N THR A 216 12.83 -6.11 -0.65
CA THR A 216 13.11 -7.54 -0.73
C THR A 216 13.57 -8.03 0.63
N ILE A 217 12.92 -9.08 1.13
CA ILE A 217 13.19 -9.76 2.41
C ILE A 217 13.87 -11.09 2.09
N ALA A 218 15.11 -11.27 2.55
CA ALA A 218 15.92 -12.48 2.35
C ALA A 218 16.36 -13.07 3.69
#